data_3f9c02830e93650590544b92006b0d1f
#
_entry.id   3f9c02830e93650590544b92006b0d1f
#
_cell.length_a   1.000
_cell.length_b   1.000
_cell.length_c   1.000
_cell.angle_alpha   90.00
_cell.angle_beta   90.00
_cell.angle_gamma   90.00
#
_symmetry.space_group_name_H-M   'P 1'
#
loop_
_entity.id
_entity.type
_entity.pdbx_description
1 polymer ?
#
loop_
_entity_poly.entity_id
_entity_poly.type
_entity_poly.pdbx_seq_one_letter_code
_entity_poly.pdbx_strand_id
1 'polypeptide(L)'
;MLGRIDRQMLAAGPEACYDANAKMLLSEKIILAHILAGCVEEFANMDPQVILGYIEGEPEISSVPVEPGMTNSPHIRGISTEDRVPYEQVVFYDIRFYVRNPKVDENVGIVIGIEAQKSFYPGYDLVTRGIYYAARMISSQMGVEFTGENYNQIKKVYSIWICMRVPRKIENTITEFAVKQNNMVGTHGELGRYDLFR
;
A
#
# COMPACT_ATOMS: atom_id res chain seq x y z
N MET A 1 -3.48 32.43 -14.24
CA MET A 1 -2.68 31.48 -15.05
C MET A 1 -2.87 30.09 -14.44
N LEU A 2 -3.50 29.18 -15.16
CA LEU A 2 -3.59 27.79 -14.74
C LEU A 2 -2.18 27.20 -14.70
N GLY A 3 -1.84 26.53 -13.62
CA GLY A 3 -0.53 25.88 -13.45
C GLY A 3 -0.28 24.78 -14.48
N ARG A 4 0.97 24.34 -14.61
CA ARG A 4 1.38 23.29 -15.56
C ARG A 4 0.63 21.97 -15.31
N ILE A 5 0.33 21.67 -14.06
CA ILE A 5 -0.44 20.50 -13.59
C ILE A 5 -1.90 20.58 -14.09
N ASP A 6 -2.54 21.74 -13.99
CA ASP A 6 -3.93 21.93 -14.42
C ASP A 6 -4.12 21.70 -15.92
N ARG A 7 -3.14 22.10 -16.75
CA ARG A 7 -3.18 21.88 -18.20
C ARG A 7 -2.98 20.42 -18.59
N GLN A 8 -2.17 19.69 -17.88
CA GLN A 8 -1.95 18.26 -18.10
C GLN A 8 -3.18 17.43 -17.69
N MET A 9 -3.83 17.79 -16.57
CA MET A 9 -5.10 17.17 -16.14
C MET A 9 -6.25 17.39 -17.14
N LEU A 10 -6.36 18.57 -17.71
CA LEU A 10 -7.40 18.87 -18.71
C LEU A 10 -7.23 18.08 -20.02
N ALA A 11 -6.00 17.71 -20.37
CA ALA A 11 -5.71 16.92 -21.58
C ALA A 11 -5.96 15.40 -21.39
N ALA A 12 -5.93 14.91 -20.13
CA ALA A 12 -5.97 13.47 -19.82
C ALA A 12 -7.39 12.85 -19.81
N GLY A 13 -8.44 13.64 -19.97
CA GLY A 13 -9.84 13.19 -19.93
C GLY A 13 -10.39 12.99 -18.50
N PRO A 14 -11.73 12.91 -18.34
CA PRO A 14 -12.40 12.91 -17.03
C PRO A 14 -12.03 11.72 -16.14
N GLU A 15 -11.72 10.58 -16.71
CA GLU A 15 -11.40 9.36 -15.94
C GLU A 15 -10.00 9.40 -15.34
N ALA A 16 -9.01 9.87 -16.08
CA ALA A 16 -7.64 10.04 -15.60
C ALA A 16 -7.57 11.16 -14.55
N CYS A 17 -8.36 12.23 -14.73
CA CYS A 17 -8.49 13.29 -13.75
C CYS A 17 -9.09 12.78 -12.43
N TYR A 18 -10.09 11.90 -12.47
CA TYR A 18 -10.68 11.27 -11.29
C TYR A 18 -9.69 10.40 -10.55
N ASP A 19 -8.92 9.55 -11.25
CA ASP A 19 -7.90 8.68 -10.68
C ASP A 19 -6.79 9.50 -9.98
N ALA A 20 -6.27 10.53 -10.66
CA ALA A 20 -5.26 11.41 -10.12
C ALA A 20 -5.74 12.15 -8.85
N ASN A 21 -6.97 12.68 -8.87
CA ASN A 21 -7.54 13.36 -7.70
C ASN A 21 -7.78 12.40 -6.52
N ALA A 22 -8.21 11.16 -6.79
CA ALA A 22 -8.38 10.15 -5.77
C ALA A 22 -7.04 9.80 -5.10
N LYS A 23 -5.99 9.61 -5.88
CA LYS A 23 -4.63 9.34 -5.36
C LYS A 23 -4.09 10.52 -4.55
N MET A 24 -4.28 11.74 -5.03
CA MET A 24 -3.88 12.96 -4.29
C MET A 24 -4.61 13.04 -2.94
N LEU A 25 -5.93 12.85 -2.92
CA LEU A 25 -6.69 12.87 -1.67
C LEU A 25 -6.24 11.78 -0.71
N LEU A 26 -6.07 10.55 -1.19
CA LEU A 26 -5.66 9.42 -0.38
C LEU A 26 -4.21 9.53 0.12
N SER A 27 -3.38 10.37 -0.49
CA SER A 27 -1.99 10.61 -0.04
C SER A 27 -1.86 11.66 1.05
N GLU A 28 -2.95 12.39 1.36
CA GLU A 28 -2.96 13.33 2.47
C GLU A 28 -2.74 12.60 3.79
N LYS A 29 -1.71 12.97 4.56
CA LYS A 29 -1.31 12.26 5.79
C LYS A 29 -2.46 12.06 6.78
N ILE A 30 -3.36 13.04 6.90
CA ILE A 30 -4.51 12.91 7.80
C ILE A 30 -5.49 11.83 7.31
N ILE A 31 -5.70 11.72 6.01
CA ILE A 31 -6.52 10.66 5.43
C ILE A 31 -5.84 9.29 5.63
N LEU A 32 -4.53 9.21 5.39
CA LEU A 32 -3.75 8.01 5.66
C LEU A 32 -3.84 7.59 7.13
N ALA A 33 -3.75 8.52 8.07
CA ALA A 33 -3.87 8.23 9.49
C ALA A 33 -5.25 7.62 9.85
N HIS A 34 -6.34 8.10 9.25
CA HIS A 34 -7.68 7.50 9.42
C HIS A 34 -7.75 6.09 8.81
N ILE A 35 -7.15 5.87 7.65
CA ILE A 35 -7.07 4.54 7.01
C ILE A 35 -6.28 3.58 7.89
N LEU A 36 -5.13 4.00 8.42
CA LEU A 36 -4.30 3.21 9.32
C LEU A 36 -5.05 2.83 10.60
N ALA A 37 -5.76 3.77 11.21
CA ALA A 37 -6.59 3.51 12.41
C ALA A 37 -7.67 2.45 12.17
N GLY A 38 -8.23 2.40 10.95
CA GLY A 38 -9.31 1.46 10.59
C GLY A 38 -8.84 0.12 10.03
N CYS A 39 -7.67 0.06 9.42
CA CYS A 39 -7.23 -1.11 8.63
C CYS A 39 -5.96 -1.78 9.17
N VAL A 40 -5.18 -1.14 10.02
CA VAL A 40 -3.89 -1.65 10.49
C VAL A 40 -3.95 -1.98 11.97
N GLU A 41 -3.77 -3.25 12.31
CA GLU A 41 -3.93 -3.79 13.67
C GLU A 41 -3.05 -3.07 14.70
N GLU A 42 -1.85 -2.67 14.31
CA GLU A 42 -0.92 -1.98 15.19
C GLU A 42 -1.44 -0.60 15.62
N PHE A 43 -2.27 0.03 14.81
CA PHE A 43 -2.86 1.34 15.05
C PHE A 43 -4.31 1.29 15.56
N ALA A 44 -4.87 0.09 15.75
CA ALA A 44 -6.25 -0.06 16.21
C ALA A 44 -6.49 0.70 17.52
N ASN A 45 -7.58 1.49 17.57
CA ASN A 45 -7.98 2.33 18.70
C ASN A 45 -7.05 3.52 18.99
N MET A 46 -6.10 3.85 18.11
CA MET A 46 -5.29 5.06 18.26
C MET A 46 -5.99 6.27 17.61
N ASP A 47 -5.78 7.44 18.18
CA ASP A 47 -6.24 8.70 17.58
C ASP A 47 -5.48 8.96 16.27
N PRO A 48 -6.16 9.23 15.15
CA PRO A 48 -5.50 9.58 13.90
C PRO A 48 -4.51 10.73 13.99
N GLN A 49 -4.73 11.70 14.88
CA GLN A 49 -3.77 12.79 15.12
C GLN A 49 -2.44 12.29 15.72
N VAL A 50 -2.50 11.26 16.54
CA VAL A 50 -1.30 10.59 17.08
C VAL A 50 -0.61 9.76 16.01
N ILE A 51 -1.38 9.07 15.16
CA ILE A 51 -0.86 8.23 14.06
C ILE A 51 -0.04 9.05 13.06
N LEU A 52 -0.34 10.33 12.85
CA LEU A 52 0.45 11.20 11.97
C LEU A 52 1.95 11.18 12.29
N GLY A 53 2.31 11.09 13.57
CA GLY A 53 3.70 11.01 14.02
C GLY A 53 4.43 9.71 13.68
N TYR A 54 3.69 8.67 13.28
CA TYR A 54 4.26 7.37 12.89
C TYR A 54 4.47 7.22 11.38
N ILE A 55 3.88 8.10 10.56
CA ILE A 55 4.07 8.08 9.10
C ILE A 55 5.44 8.68 8.77
N GLU A 56 6.32 7.89 8.19
CA GLU A 56 7.68 8.31 7.86
C GLU A 56 7.73 9.00 6.49
N GLY A 57 8.44 10.11 6.44
CA GLY A 57 8.64 10.88 5.21
C GLY A 57 7.34 11.42 4.61
N GLU A 58 7.36 11.63 3.30
CA GLU A 58 6.17 11.93 2.50
C GLU A 58 5.77 10.69 1.69
N PRO A 59 4.48 10.31 1.66
CA PRO A 59 4.02 9.18 0.88
C PRO A 59 4.33 9.37 -0.61
N GLU A 60 4.91 8.35 -1.25
CA GLU A 60 5.07 8.37 -2.70
C GLU A 60 3.76 8.06 -3.40
N ILE A 61 3.44 8.88 -4.40
CA ILE A 61 2.27 8.73 -5.26
C ILE A 61 2.76 8.34 -6.64
N SER A 62 2.21 7.27 -7.20
CA SER A 62 2.40 6.95 -8.62
C SER A 62 1.78 8.04 -9.47
N SER A 63 2.62 8.79 -10.19
CA SER A 63 2.11 9.74 -11.18
C SER A 63 1.47 8.97 -12.34
N VAL A 64 0.27 9.37 -12.74
CA VAL A 64 -0.39 8.79 -13.93
C VAL A 64 0.42 9.21 -15.16
N PRO A 65 0.86 8.27 -16.04
CA PRO A 65 1.50 8.65 -17.29
C PRO A 65 0.52 9.45 -18.14
N VAL A 66 0.90 10.65 -18.56
CA VAL A 66 0.07 11.52 -19.39
C VAL A 66 0.09 11.07 -20.84
N GLU A 67 1.10 10.29 -21.24
CA GLU A 67 1.25 9.76 -22.59
C GLU A 67 1.72 8.29 -22.58
N PRO A 68 1.27 7.46 -23.54
CA PRO A 68 1.76 6.10 -23.68
C PRO A 68 3.29 6.08 -23.92
N GLY A 69 4.03 5.40 -23.05
CA GLY A 69 5.50 5.25 -23.17
C GLY A 69 6.35 6.21 -22.36
N MET A 70 5.77 7.17 -21.62
CA MET A 70 6.50 8.03 -20.70
C MET A 70 6.67 7.34 -19.34
N THR A 71 7.90 7.22 -18.89
CA THR A 71 8.23 6.77 -17.52
C THR A 71 8.11 7.94 -16.56
N ASN A 72 7.45 7.70 -15.42
CA ASN A 72 7.30 8.70 -14.38
C ASN A 72 8.65 9.02 -13.73
N SER A 73 8.99 10.30 -13.67
CA SER A 73 10.14 10.77 -12.92
C SER A 73 9.82 10.82 -11.44
N PRO A 74 10.61 10.20 -10.55
CA PRO A 74 10.34 10.20 -9.11
C PRO A 74 10.64 11.59 -8.54
N HIS A 75 9.65 12.28 -8.01
CA HIS A 75 9.82 13.61 -7.43
C HIS A 75 9.62 13.73 -5.93
N ILE A 76 9.42 12.63 -5.22
CA ILE A 76 9.25 12.65 -3.76
C ILE A 76 10.18 11.61 -3.13
N ARG A 77 10.87 12.00 -2.07
CA ARG A 77 11.74 11.09 -1.29
C ARG A 77 10.87 10.20 -0.41
N GLY A 78 10.62 8.99 -0.84
CA GLY A 78 9.89 7.95 -0.14
C GLY A 78 10.34 6.57 -0.62
N ILE A 79 9.56 5.54 -0.36
CA ILE A 79 9.76 4.23 -0.97
C ILE A 79 9.28 4.31 -2.42
N SER A 80 10.07 3.81 -3.38
CA SER A 80 9.64 3.76 -4.77
C SER A 80 8.28 3.06 -4.93
N THR A 81 7.37 3.67 -5.65
CA THR A 81 6.10 3.06 -6.06
C THR A 81 6.31 2.00 -7.16
N GLU A 82 7.49 1.94 -7.76
CA GLU A 82 7.88 0.93 -8.74
C GLU A 82 8.63 -0.21 -8.06
N ASP A 83 8.19 -1.42 -8.29
CA ASP A 83 8.88 -2.63 -7.86
C ASP A 83 9.38 -3.39 -9.08
N ARG A 84 10.72 -3.42 -9.22
CA ARG A 84 11.42 -4.07 -10.33
C ARG A 84 12.17 -5.31 -9.84
N VAL A 85 11.64 -6.48 -10.17
CA VAL A 85 12.38 -7.73 -10.00
C VAL A 85 12.91 -8.16 -11.36
N PRO A 86 14.19 -8.55 -11.47
CA PRO A 86 14.74 -9.05 -12.73
C PRO A 86 13.86 -10.18 -13.29
N TYR A 87 13.55 -10.10 -14.58
CA TYR A 87 12.72 -11.06 -15.32
C TYR A 87 11.22 -11.07 -14.99
N GLU A 88 10.72 -10.15 -14.16
CA GLU A 88 9.30 -9.98 -13.87
C GLU A 88 8.80 -8.60 -14.34
N GLN A 89 7.49 -8.49 -14.54
CA GLN A 89 6.88 -7.20 -14.87
C GLN A 89 6.98 -6.23 -13.68
N VAL A 90 7.16 -4.96 -13.99
CA VAL A 90 7.14 -3.89 -12.98
C VAL A 90 5.76 -3.78 -12.37
N VAL A 91 5.68 -3.81 -11.04
CA VAL A 91 4.45 -3.51 -10.30
C VAL A 91 4.48 -2.04 -9.89
N PHE A 92 3.37 -1.35 -10.11
CA PHE A 92 3.16 0.03 -9.70
C PHE A 92 2.13 0.06 -8.59
N TYR A 93 2.48 0.70 -7.47
CA TYR A 93 1.58 0.97 -6.36
C TYR A 93 1.05 2.40 -6.48
N ASP A 94 -0.23 2.61 -6.19
CA ASP A 94 -0.79 3.95 -6.23
C ASP A 94 -0.16 4.85 -5.17
N ILE A 95 -0.06 4.36 -3.93
CA ILE A 95 0.60 5.04 -2.81
C ILE A 95 1.39 4.01 -2.02
N ARG A 96 2.65 4.31 -1.68
CA ARG A 96 3.51 3.43 -0.88
C ARG A 96 4.32 4.25 0.10
N PHE A 97 4.36 3.82 1.36
CA PHE A 97 5.09 4.52 2.43
C PHE A 97 5.43 3.60 3.60
N TYR A 98 6.31 4.07 4.48
CA TYR A 98 6.63 3.40 5.76
C TYR A 98 5.87 4.04 6.91
N VAL A 99 5.52 3.20 7.89
CA VAL A 99 5.11 3.65 9.21
C VAL A 99 5.94 2.93 10.28
N ARG A 100 6.23 3.63 11.38
CA ARG A 100 6.84 3.01 12.55
C ARG A 100 5.79 2.19 13.29
N ASN A 101 6.18 1.03 13.81
CA ASN A 101 5.26 0.18 14.56
C ASN A 101 5.13 0.70 16.00
N PRO A 102 3.93 1.12 16.46
CA PRO A 102 3.76 1.66 17.81
C PRO A 102 3.86 0.61 18.93
N LYS A 103 3.82 -0.69 18.59
CA LYS A 103 3.82 -1.80 19.56
C LYS A 103 5.21 -2.38 19.84
N VAL A 104 6.22 -1.99 19.04
CA VAL A 104 7.61 -2.46 19.18
C VAL A 104 8.57 -1.31 19.04
N ASP A 105 9.85 -1.56 19.31
CA ASP A 105 10.92 -0.56 19.29
C ASP A 105 10.90 0.26 18.00
N GLU A 106 11.24 1.55 18.09
CA GLU A 106 11.10 2.60 17.06
C GLU A 106 11.71 2.27 15.69
N ASN A 107 12.54 1.24 15.61
CA ASN A 107 13.25 0.85 14.39
C ASN A 107 12.51 -0.22 13.55
N VAL A 108 11.37 -0.74 13.99
CA VAL A 108 10.62 -1.75 13.24
C VAL A 108 9.55 -1.06 12.40
N GLY A 109 9.85 -0.86 11.13
CA GLY A 109 8.91 -0.28 10.16
C GLY A 109 7.89 -1.30 9.64
N ILE A 110 6.75 -0.80 9.20
CA ILE A 110 5.72 -1.52 8.45
C ILE A 110 5.63 -0.86 7.07
N VAL A 111 5.54 -1.66 6.02
CA VAL A 111 5.35 -1.17 4.65
C VAL A 111 3.87 -1.13 4.34
N ILE A 112 3.36 0.01 3.94
CA ILE A 112 1.97 0.22 3.57
C ILE A 112 1.89 0.48 2.06
N GLY A 113 1.07 -0.29 1.35
CA GLY A 113 0.64 -0.02 -0.01
C GLY A 113 -0.87 0.26 -0.03
N ILE A 114 -1.30 1.35 -0.66
CA ILE A 114 -2.71 1.70 -0.82
C ILE A 114 -3.03 1.80 -2.30
N GLU A 115 -4.10 1.13 -2.71
CA GLU A 115 -4.62 1.10 -4.07
C GLU A 115 -6.01 1.74 -4.12
N ALA A 116 -6.18 2.72 -5.02
CA ALA A 116 -7.46 3.37 -5.30
C ALA A 116 -8.20 2.60 -6.41
N GLN A 117 -9.00 1.59 -6.04
CA GLN A 117 -9.68 0.73 -7.01
C GLN A 117 -11.03 1.30 -7.44
N LYS A 118 -11.12 1.77 -8.68
CA LYS A 118 -12.34 2.39 -9.22
C LYS A 118 -13.48 1.39 -9.39
N SER A 119 -13.22 0.20 -9.98
CA SER A 119 -14.21 -0.84 -10.23
C SER A 119 -14.01 -2.03 -9.30
N PHE A 120 -15.08 -2.47 -8.61
CA PHE A 120 -15.04 -3.67 -7.78
C PHE A 120 -14.94 -4.96 -8.61
N TYR A 121 -15.46 -4.95 -9.85
CA TYR A 121 -15.38 -6.05 -10.81
C TYR A 121 -14.56 -5.65 -12.04
N PRO A 122 -13.22 -5.66 -11.97
CA PRO A 122 -12.36 -5.22 -13.07
C PRO A 122 -12.14 -6.30 -14.15
N GLY A 123 -12.78 -7.46 -14.04
CA GLY A 123 -12.58 -8.60 -14.93
C GLY A 123 -11.58 -9.66 -14.41
N TYR A 124 -11.06 -9.46 -13.20
CA TYR A 124 -10.21 -10.39 -12.47
C TYR A 124 -10.51 -10.31 -10.97
N ASP A 125 -9.97 -11.28 -10.20
CA ASP A 125 -10.16 -11.36 -8.75
C ASP A 125 -9.27 -10.34 -8.02
N LEU A 126 -9.90 -9.36 -7.35
CA LEU A 126 -9.18 -8.32 -6.59
C LEU A 126 -8.39 -8.91 -5.42
N VAL A 127 -8.92 -9.92 -4.73
CA VAL A 127 -8.23 -10.56 -3.60
C VAL A 127 -6.94 -11.21 -4.08
N THR A 128 -7.00 -11.93 -5.20
CA THR A 128 -5.82 -12.56 -5.81
C THR A 128 -4.77 -11.52 -6.19
N ARG A 129 -5.19 -10.40 -6.78
CA ARG A 129 -4.28 -9.28 -7.09
C ARG A 129 -3.71 -8.67 -5.82
N GLY A 130 -4.51 -8.46 -4.78
CA GLY A 130 -4.05 -7.93 -3.49
C GLY A 130 -2.98 -8.80 -2.83
N ILE A 131 -3.17 -10.13 -2.84
CA ILE A 131 -2.18 -11.09 -2.35
C ILE A 131 -0.88 -11.00 -3.17
N TYR A 132 -0.98 -10.93 -4.50
CA TYR A 132 0.19 -10.78 -5.36
C TYR A 132 0.97 -9.50 -5.05
N TYR A 133 0.28 -8.35 -4.85
CA TYR A 133 0.90 -7.08 -4.49
C TYR A 133 1.59 -7.16 -3.12
N ALA A 134 0.95 -7.78 -2.13
CA ALA A 134 1.56 -8.00 -0.82
C ALA A 134 2.83 -8.87 -0.91
N ALA A 135 2.77 -9.96 -1.67
CA ALA A 135 3.92 -10.84 -1.90
C ALA A 135 5.08 -10.10 -2.58
N ARG A 136 4.77 -9.23 -3.54
CA ARG A 136 5.76 -8.38 -4.20
C ARG A 136 6.40 -7.38 -3.23
N MET A 137 5.61 -6.74 -2.35
CA MET A 137 6.16 -5.85 -1.30
C MET A 137 7.08 -6.59 -0.33
N ILE A 138 6.84 -7.88 -0.05
CA ILE A 138 7.76 -8.70 0.74
C ILE A 138 9.03 -9.00 -0.05
N SER A 139 8.88 -9.49 -1.28
CA SER A 139 10.01 -9.88 -2.13
C SER A 139 10.96 -8.72 -2.43
N SER A 140 10.41 -7.52 -2.67
CA SER A 140 11.21 -6.33 -3.00
C SER A 140 12.07 -5.81 -1.84
N GLN A 141 11.89 -6.32 -0.64
CA GLN A 141 12.72 -5.95 0.51
C GLN A 141 14.11 -6.59 0.48
N MET A 142 14.30 -7.64 -0.33
CA MET A 142 15.62 -8.27 -0.49
C MET A 142 16.62 -7.28 -1.10
N GLY A 143 17.78 -7.16 -0.45
CA GLY A 143 18.82 -6.21 -0.84
C GLY A 143 18.58 -4.77 -0.35
N VAL A 144 17.42 -4.47 0.25
CA VAL A 144 17.07 -3.16 0.81
C VAL A 144 16.92 -3.27 2.34
N GLU A 145 16.00 -4.08 2.82
CA GLU A 145 15.71 -4.27 4.25
C GLU A 145 16.49 -5.42 4.85
N PHE A 146 16.74 -6.46 4.06
CA PHE A 146 17.52 -7.61 4.48
C PHE A 146 18.44 -8.12 3.36
N THR A 147 19.53 -8.79 3.76
CA THR A 147 20.49 -9.41 2.86
C THR A 147 20.83 -10.82 3.32
N GLY A 148 21.16 -11.71 2.38
CA GLY A 148 21.51 -13.09 2.67
C GLY A 148 20.36 -13.86 3.35
N GLU A 149 20.64 -14.51 4.46
CA GLU A 149 19.70 -15.36 5.22
C GLU A 149 19.00 -14.62 6.37
N ASN A 150 19.14 -13.30 6.47
CA ASN A 150 18.60 -12.54 7.60
C ASN A 150 17.11 -12.21 7.44
N TYR A 151 16.29 -13.22 7.23
CA TYR A 151 14.84 -13.10 6.97
C TYR A 151 14.06 -12.46 8.15
N ASN A 152 14.62 -12.43 9.36
CA ASN A 152 13.98 -11.79 10.52
C ASN A 152 13.86 -10.27 10.38
N GLN A 153 14.61 -9.65 9.45
CA GLN A 153 14.54 -8.23 9.15
C GLN A 153 13.42 -7.87 8.16
N ILE A 154 12.73 -8.86 7.58
CA ILE A 154 11.59 -8.59 6.70
C ILE A 154 10.53 -7.81 7.48
N LYS A 155 10.17 -6.65 6.95
CA LYS A 155 9.10 -5.81 7.49
C LYS A 155 7.74 -6.37 7.10
N LYS A 156 6.78 -6.28 8.02
CA LYS A 156 5.37 -6.59 7.75
C LYS A 156 4.83 -5.65 6.68
N VAL A 157 3.99 -6.15 5.82
CA VAL A 157 3.35 -5.37 4.75
C VAL A 157 1.82 -5.39 4.89
N TYR A 158 1.21 -4.26 4.56
CA TYR A 158 -0.24 -4.14 4.38
C TYR A 158 -0.53 -3.70 2.94
N SER A 159 -1.40 -4.44 2.26
CA SER A 159 -1.92 -4.10 0.93
C SER A 159 -3.39 -3.70 1.08
N ILE A 160 -3.66 -2.40 1.13
CA ILE A 160 -4.98 -1.83 1.41
C ILE A 160 -5.64 -1.40 0.11
N TRP A 161 -6.84 -1.91 -0.17
CA TRP A 161 -7.60 -1.66 -1.39
C TRP A 161 -8.87 -0.88 -1.09
N ILE A 162 -8.93 0.36 -1.57
CA ILE A 162 -10.09 1.25 -1.39
C ILE A 162 -10.96 1.17 -2.64
N CYS A 163 -12.04 0.39 -2.55
CA CYS A 163 -12.96 0.17 -3.65
C CYS A 163 -14.03 1.26 -3.69
N MET A 164 -14.05 2.09 -4.75
CA MET A 164 -14.91 3.28 -4.81
C MET A 164 -16.29 3.02 -5.38
N ARG A 165 -16.46 2.00 -6.22
CA ARG A 165 -17.73 1.61 -6.85
C ARG A 165 -18.05 0.17 -6.49
N VAL A 166 -18.71 -0.02 -5.35
CA VAL A 166 -19.11 -1.33 -4.85
C VAL A 166 -20.62 -1.51 -4.93
N PRO A 167 -21.14 -2.75 -5.04
CA PRO A 167 -22.56 -3.02 -4.90
C PRO A 167 -23.08 -2.59 -3.53
N ARG A 168 -24.30 -2.01 -3.48
CA ARG A 168 -24.92 -1.50 -2.22
C ARG A 168 -24.89 -2.49 -1.05
N LYS A 169 -25.04 -3.78 -1.33
CA LYS A 169 -25.06 -4.82 -0.29
C LYS A 169 -23.73 -5.03 0.44
N ILE A 170 -22.63 -4.48 -0.07
CA ILE A 170 -21.28 -4.60 0.50
C ILE A 170 -20.63 -3.23 0.75
N GLU A 171 -21.39 -2.14 0.65
CA GLU A 171 -20.92 -0.81 1.02
C GLU A 171 -20.58 -0.75 2.51
N ASN A 172 -19.63 0.14 2.87
CA ASN A 172 -19.19 0.39 4.25
C ASN A 172 -18.68 -0.86 4.98
N THR A 173 -18.01 -1.77 4.27
CA THR A 173 -17.37 -2.95 4.84
C THR A 173 -15.86 -2.87 4.74
N ILE A 174 -15.18 -3.41 5.76
CA ILE A 174 -13.76 -3.68 5.74
C ILE A 174 -13.60 -5.20 5.85
N THR A 175 -12.86 -5.80 4.92
CA THR A 175 -12.59 -7.23 4.92
C THR A 175 -11.09 -7.45 4.93
N GLU A 176 -10.62 -8.26 5.87
CA GLU A 176 -9.21 -8.59 6.01
C GLU A 176 -8.92 -9.99 5.43
N PHE A 177 -7.80 -10.11 4.74
CA PHE A 177 -7.20 -11.36 4.29
C PHE A 177 -5.78 -11.43 4.87
N ALA A 178 -5.49 -12.48 5.63
CA ALA A 178 -4.21 -12.62 6.32
C ALA A 178 -3.74 -14.07 6.32
N VAL A 179 -2.42 -14.26 6.43
CA VAL A 179 -1.83 -15.57 6.70
C VAL A 179 -2.03 -15.88 8.19
N LYS A 180 -2.52 -17.07 8.49
CA LYS A 180 -2.73 -17.54 9.86
C LYS A 180 -2.12 -18.93 10.04
N GLN A 181 -1.48 -19.13 11.19
CA GLN A 181 -1.07 -20.48 11.61
C GLN A 181 -2.30 -21.32 11.98
N ASN A 182 -2.35 -22.52 11.48
CA ASN A 182 -3.35 -23.52 11.88
C ASN A 182 -2.65 -24.84 12.21
N ASN A 183 -2.77 -25.30 13.44
CA ASN A 183 -2.22 -26.58 13.87
C ASN A 183 -3.18 -27.71 13.44
N MET A 184 -2.83 -28.48 12.43
CA MET A 184 -3.64 -29.59 11.94
C MET A 184 -3.54 -30.81 12.85
N VAL A 185 -2.38 -31.06 13.45
CA VAL A 185 -2.11 -32.16 14.39
C VAL A 185 -1.14 -31.67 15.47
N GLY A 186 -1.47 -31.95 16.71
CA GLY A 186 -0.66 -31.56 17.86
C GLY A 186 -0.62 -30.05 18.10
N THR A 187 0.20 -29.65 19.06
CA THR A 187 0.52 -28.25 19.36
C THR A 187 2.03 -28.09 19.36
N HIS A 188 2.52 -27.05 18.75
CA HIS A 188 3.92 -26.67 18.84
C HIS A 188 4.03 -25.18 19.23
N GLY A 189 5.16 -24.79 19.77
CA GLY A 189 5.43 -23.43 20.16
C GLY A 189 5.53 -22.46 18.98
N GLU A 190 5.88 -21.24 19.26
CA GLU A 190 6.10 -20.23 18.24
C GLU A 190 7.22 -20.62 17.28
N LEU A 191 6.92 -20.68 15.98
CA LEU A 191 7.88 -21.01 14.93
C LEU A 191 8.47 -19.77 14.25
N GLY A 192 8.16 -18.58 14.76
CA GLY A 192 8.54 -17.31 14.19
C GLY A 192 7.36 -16.51 13.64
N ARG A 193 7.67 -15.50 12.85
CA ARG A 193 6.66 -14.58 12.31
C ARG A 193 5.94 -15.20 11.12
N TYR A 194 4.62 -15.24 11.17
CA TYR A 194 3.74 -15.64 10.07
C TYR A 194 2.81 -14.51 9.60
N ASP A 195 2.77 -13.41 10.32
CA ASP A 195 1.90 -12.26 10.08
C ASP A 195 2.54 -11.21 9.14
N LEU A 196 3.35 -11.66 8.20
CA LEU A 196 4.16 -10.78 7.33
C LEU A 196 3.34 -9.98 6.33
N PHE A 197 2.09 -10.38 6.04
CA PHE A 197 1.18 -9.57 5.22
C PHE A 197 -0.28 -9.67 5.65
N ARG A 198 -1.00 -8.57 5.38
CA ARG A 198 -2.45 -8.41 5.50
C ARG A 198 -3.01 -7.52 4.40
#